data_df70d48a135a79f2b1f0322c62d3429c
#
_entry.id   df70d48a135a79f2b1f0322c62d3429c
#
_cell.length_a   1.000
_cell.length_b   1.000
_cell.length_c   1.000
_cell.angle_alpha   90.00
_cell.angle_beta   90.00
_cell.angle_gamma   90.00
#
_symmetry.space_group_name_H-M   'P 1'
#
loop_
_entity.id
_entity.type
_entity.pdbx_description
1 polymer ?
#
loop_
_entity_poly.entity_id
_entity_poly.type
_entity_poly.pdbx_seq_one_letter_code
_entity_poly.pdbx_strand_id
1 'polypeptide(L)'
;MYSVLRSYGLNGLTGFAVAVEADISGGLPAFSLVGLPDSAVRESGDRVRAAVKNLGFKWPDRHITVNLAPADVRKTGPVYDLPLLLAVLTASGQLETPPQDTAFLGELALDGALRPVSGVLPMALAAAADGVRALYVPAENAAEAAEAGGDAMKVYPARTAREVVDALRGLSPIAPTVSIPFDPAESWNNAPDLADVMGQSLARRAMVIAAAGGHNVLLIGAPGTGKSMLARRLPGILPPLSREEAVETTKIYSIAGQLPKGRGLITHRPFRSPHHSASAASLAGGGANFRPGECSLADCGVLFLDELPEFSRESLEVLRQPLEDGQITVSRAAGSATYPSRFQLVAAMNPCKCGYYGHPTRACTCSPSAVRQYRSRVSGPLLDRIDLCVEMDPVAFDELHASSPAESSAALRQQVLKARQIQSRRYAAPGFEGVRCNAQLTAGQVRRICRMTPGAEQLLRASYDALGLSARAHDRILRVARTVADLAGKQLLDEDSVLEALQYRAQEKVDLTF
;
A
#
# COMPACT_ATOMS: atom_id res chain seq x y z
N MET A 1 27.54 -37.12 1.20
CA MET A 1 27.74 -36.15 0.11
C MET A 1 26.98 -34.89 0.48
N TYR A 2 27.66 -33.75 0.48
CA TYR A 2 27.12 -32.51 1.05
C TYR A 2 27.06 -31.37 0.01
N SER A 3 26.03 -30.56 0.05
CA SER A 3 25.93 -29.34 -0.76
C SER A 3 25.27 -28.22 0.03
N VAL A 4 25.59 -26.97 -0.30
CA VAL A 4 24.95 -25.77 0.25
C VAL A 4 24.58 -24.83 -0.88
N LEU A 5 23.31 -24.44 -0.96
CA LEU A 5 22.84 -23.45 -1.91
C LEU A 5 22.17 -22.29 -1.18
N ARG A 6 22.17 -21.13 -1.83
CA ARG A 6 21.54 -19.91 -1.30
C ARG A 6 20.11 -19.77 -1.76
N SER A 7 19.24 -19.44 -0.84
CA SER A 7 17.85 -19.02 -1.08
C SER A 7 17.48 -17.87 -0.14
N TYR A 8 16.27 -17.37 -0.27
CA TYR A 8 15.76 -16.31 0.59
C TYR A 8 14.31 -16.61 1.02
N GLY A 9 13.99 -16.16 2.23
CA GLY A 9 12.66 -16.23 2.81
C GLY A 9 12.14 -14.86 3.21
N LEU A 10 10.94 -14.80 3.75
CA LEU A 10 10.26 -13.58 4.19
C LEU A 10 10.00 -13.58 5.68
N ASN A 11 10.27 -12.43 6.31
CA ASN A 11 9.80 -12.10 7.64
C ASN A 11 9.14 -10.70 7.59
N GLY A 12 7.81 -10.65 7.59
CA GLY A 12 7.07 -9.41 7.31
C GLY A 12 7.39 -8.85 5.92
N LEU A 13 7.93 -7.63 5.85
CA LEU A 13 8.34 -6.94 4.62
C LEU A 13 9.82 -7.15 4.26
N THR A 14 10.56 -7.90 5.05
CA THR A 14 12.01 -8.04 4.88
C THR A 14 12.37 -9.45 4.42
N GLY A 15 13.19 -9.53 3.39
CA GLY A 15 13.82 -10.78 2.99
C GLY A 15 14.95 -11.16 3.95
N PHE A 16 15.20 -12.45 4.14
CA PHE A 16 16.34 -12.96 4.89
C PHE A 16 16.96 -14.14 4.15
N ALA A 17 18.29 -14.30 4.29
CA ALA A 17 19.03 -15.38 3.66
C ALA A 17 18.68 -16.74 4.28
N VAL A 18 18.56 -17.76 3.41
CA VAL A 18 18.36 -19.16 3.80
C VAL A 18 19.42 -20.01 3.12
N ALA A 19 20.25 -20.69 3.92
CA ALA A 19 21.13 -21.72 3.40
C ALA A 19 20.37 -23.04 3.31
N VAL A 20 20.32 -23.60 2.10
CA VAL A 20 19.72 -24.92 1.81
C VAL A 20 20.83 -25.93 1.77
N GLU A 21 20.98 -26.67 2.84
CA GLU A 21 22.04 -27.65 3.05
C GLU A 21 21.50 -29.06 2.82
N ALA A 22 22.03 -29.79 1.87
CA ALA A 22 21.61 -31.18 1.60
C ALA A 22 22.79 -32.16 1.89
N ASP A 23 22.50 -33.18 2.69
CA ASP A 23 23.43 -34.31 2.91
C ASP A 23 22.78 -35.62 2.48
N ILE A 24 23.55 -36.42 1.77
CA ILE A 24 23.19 -37.78 1.34
C ILE A 24 24.10 -38.77 2.05
N SER A 25 23.57 -39.47 3.03
CA SER A 25 24.25 -40.47 3.86
C SER A 25 23.79 -41.89 3.53
N GLY A 26 24.55 -42.88 4.01
CA GLY A 26 24.16 -44.30 3.94
C GLY A 26 22.96 -44.59 4.83
N GLY A 27 22.16 -45.61 4.47
CA GLY A 27 21.01 -46.03 5.25
C GLY A 27 19.77 -46.34 4.39
N LEU A 28 18.66 -46.62 5.04
CA LEU A 28 17.38 -46.84 4.34
C LEU A 28 16.93 -45.53 3.64
N PRO A 29 16.37 -45.65 2.42
CA PRO A 29 15.88 -44.49 1.68
C PRO A 29 14.85 -43.72 2.49
N ALA A 30 15.16 -42.47 2.85
CA ALA A 30 14.28 -41.55 3.55
C ALA A 30 14.59 -40.12 3.12
N PHE A 31 13.61 -39.22 3.31
CA PHE A 31 13.77 -37.78 3.12
C PHE A 31 13.36 -37.06 4.40
N SER A 32 14.28 -36.29 4.95
CA SER A 32 14.07 -35.50 6.18
C SER A 32 14.34 -34.04 5.91
N LEU A 33 13.39 -33.17 6.28
CA LEU A 33 13.49 -31.72 6.12
C LEU A 33 13.44 -31.06 7.51
N VAL A 34 14.49 -30.32 7.87
CA VAL A 34 14.66 -29.65 9.18
C VAL A 34 14.86 -28.15 9.01
N GLY A 35 14.81 -27.36 10.09
CA GLY A 35 14.99 -25.89 10.05
C GLY A 35 13.68 -25.12 10.16
N LEU A 36 12.73 -25.58 10.98
CA LEU A 36 11.40 -24.96 11.23
C LEU A 36 10.54 -24.76 9.96
N PRO A 37 10.38 -25.80 9.11
CA PRO A 37 9.52 -25.71 7.95
C PRO A 37 8.03 -25.63 8.35
N ASP A 38 7.23 -24.81 7.66
CA ASP A 38 5.76 -24.87 7.73
C ASP A 38 5.21 -26.12 6.98
N SER A 39 3.89 -26.28 6.92
CA SER A 39 3.27 -27.40 6.19
C SER A 39 3.60 -27.39 4.71
N ALA A 40 3.57 -26.22 4.06
CA ALA A 40 3.84 -26.10 2.64
C ALA A 40 5.29 -26.44 2.27
N VAL A 41 6.24 -26.06 3.14
CA VAL A 41 7.66 -26.42 3.00
C VAL A 41 7.89 -27.92 3.25
N ARG A 42 7.15 -28.55 4.19
CA ARG A 42 7.27 -30.01 4.41
C ARG A 42 6.82 -30.84 3.21
N GLU A 43 5.77 -30.37 2.51
CA GLU A 43 5.29 -31.00 1.27
C GLU A 43 6.25 -30.85 0.09
N SER A 44 7.23 -29.95 0.18
CA SER A 44 8.26 -29.77 -0.87
C SER A 44 8.99 -31.08 -1.19
N GLY A 45 9.19 -31.95 -0.21
CA GLY A 45 9.87 -33.24 -0.43
C GLY A 45 9.20 -34.09 -1.50
N ASP A 46 7.88 -34.18 -1.50
CA ASP A 46 7.10 -34.95 -2.50
C ASP A 46 7.13 -34.27 -3.87
N ARG A 47 7.00 -32.92 -3.92
CA ARG A 47 7.09 -32.16 -5.17
C ARG A 47 8.48 -32.28 -5.80
N VAL A 48 9.52 -32.09 -5.02
CA VAL A 48 10.92 -32.21 -5.47
C VAL A 48 11.22 -33.63 -5.98
N ARG A 49 10.81 -34.67 -5.25
CA ARG A 49 10.99 -36.07 -5.65
C ARG A 49 10.32 -36.38 -6.99
N ALA A 50 9.07 -35.94 -7.18
CA ALA A 50 8.35 -36.11 -8.42
C ALA A 50 9.04 -35.35 -9.59
N ALA A 51 9.38 -34.07 -9.37
CA ALA A 51 10.05 -33.25 -10.37
C ALA A 51 11.41 -33.81 -10.80
N VAL A 52 12.26 -34.27 -9.86
CA VAL A 52 13.54 -34.92 -10.17
C VAL A 52 13.35 -36.09 -11.14
N LYS A 53 12.36 -36.97 -10.89
CA LYS A 53 12.08 -38.12 -11.75
C LYS A 53 11.53 -37.69 -13.11
N ASN A 54 10.58 -36.77 -13.13
CA ASN A 54 9.93 -36.33 -14.37
C ASN A 54 10.89 -35.53 -15.28
N LEU A 55 11.88 -34.88 -14.69
CA LEU A 55 12.97 -34.22 -15.42
C LEU A 55 14.06 -35.18 -15.92
N GLY A 56 13.94 -36.49 -15.64
CA GLY A 56 14.88 -37.52 -16.08
C GLY A 56 16.15 -37.65 -15.22
N PHE A 57 16.15 -37.07 -14.01
CA PHE A 57 17.24 -37.26 -13.04
C PHE A 57 16.97 -38.45 -12.11
N LYS A 58 18.04 -38.98 -11.49
CA LYS A 58 17.91 -40.07 -10.54
C LYS A 58 17.67 -39.54 -9.14
N TRP A 59 16.59 -39.99 -8.49
CA TRP A 59 16.43 -39.79 -7.05
C TRP A 59 17.37 -40.72 -6.29
N PRO A 60 18.19 -40.20 -5.35
CA PRO A 60 19.10 -41.05 -4.60
C PRO A 60 18.38 -42.07 -3.70
N ASP A 61 18.72 -43.36 -3.82
CA ASP A 61 18.19 -44.44 -2.97
C ASP A 61 18.98 -44.53 -1.66
N ARG A 62 19.06 -43.41 -0.93
CA ARG A 62 19.79 -43.22 0.32
C ARG A 62 19.02 -42.31 1.24
N HIS A 63 19.51 -42.12 2.46
CA HIS A 63 18.94 -41.15 3.39
C HIS A 63 19.38 -39.72 2.97
N ILE A 64 18.39 -38.88 2.66
CA ILE A 64 18.57 -37.48 2.31
C ILE A 64 18.09 -36.64 3.47
N THR A 65 18.97 -35.83 4.05
CA THR A 65 18.62 -34.83 5.05
C THR A 65 18.82 -33.44 4.44
N VAL A 66 17.79 -32.61 4.47
CA VAL A 66 17.92 -31.19 4.08
C VAL A 66 17.66 -30.30 5.28
N ASN A 67 18.57 -29.35 5.52
CA ASN A 67 18.47 -28.35 6.55
C ASN A 67 18.27 -26.97 5.92
N LEU A 68 17.27 -26.21 6.41
CA LEU A 68 17.03 -24.82 6.04
C LEU A 68 17.53 -23.91 7.17
N ALA A 69 18.77 -23.44 7.08
CA ALA A 69 19.38 -22.55 8.08
C ALA A 69 19.04 -21.07 7.78
N PRO A 70 18.90 -20.22 8.82
CA PRO A 70 19.04 -20.48 10.26
C PRO A 70 17.80 -21.13 10.87
N ALA A 71 17.98 -21.90 11.94
CA ALA A 71 16.91 -22.69 12.58
C ALA A 71 16.00 -21.88 13.52
N ASP A 72 16.30 -20.62 13.81
CA ASP A 72 15.56 -19.71 14.67
C ASP A 72 14.41 -18.97 13.94
N VAL A 73 14.46 -18.95 12.60
CA VAL A 73 13.43 -18.29 11.77
C VAL A 73 12.58 -19.34 11.05
N ARG A 74 11.27 -19.21 11.16
CA ARG A 74 10.32 -20.11 10.48
C ARG A 74 10.37 -19.89 8.96
N LYS A 75 10.45 -20.98 8.19
CA LYS A 75 10.40 -20.99 6.73
C LYS A 75 8.96 -21.25 6.29
N THR A 76 8.44 -20.37 5.45
CA THR A 76 7.05 -20.40 5.02
C THR A 76 6.92 -20.39 3.50
N GLY A 77 5.97 -21.16 3.00
CA GLY A 77 5.63 -21.21 1.57
C GLY A 77 6.57 -22.06 0.71
N PRO A 78 6.18 -22.33 -0.54
CA PRO A 78 6.89 -23.29 -1.41
C PRO A 78 8.08 -22.69 -2.16
N VAL A 79 8.56 -21.51 -1.80
CA VAL A 79 9.65 -20.77 -2.48
C VAL A 79 10.96 -21.54 -2.52
N TYR A 80 11.12 -22.52 -1.64
CA TYR A 80 12.35 -23.31 -1.49
C TYR A 80 12.40 -24.56 -2.38
N ASP A 81 11.35 -24.88 -3.16
CA ASP A 81 11.29 -26.12 -3.95
C ASP A 81 12.44 -26.20 -4.98
N LEU A 82 12.68 -25.10 -5.72
CA LEU A 82 13.78 -25.05 -6.69
C LEU A 82 15.15 -25.23 -6.02
N PRO A 83 15.55 -24.48 -4.99
CA PRO A 83 16.85 -24.68 -4.34
C PRO A 83 16.96 -26.05 -3.66
N LEU A 84 15.86 -26.64 -3.15
CA LEU A 84 15.85 -28.01 -2.62
C LEU A 84 16.18 -29.04 -3.71
N LEU A 85 15.54 -28.94 -4.90
CA LEU A 85 15.83 -29.81 -6.04
C LEU A 85 17.31 -29.71 -6.44
N LEU A 86 17.80 -28.48 -6.62
CA LEU A 86 19.19 -28.25 -7.04
C LEU A 86 20.19 -28.74 -5.97
N ALA A 87 19.90 -28.56 -4.68
CA ALA A 87 20.74 -29.06 -3.60
C ALA A 87 20.86 -30.60 -3.60
N VAL A 88 19.74 -31.32 -3.83
CA VAL A 88 19.74 -32.77 -3.95
C VAL A 88 20.52 -33.22 -5.18
N LEU A 89 20.37 -32.55 -6.33
CA LEU A 89 21.14 -32.88 -7.56
C LEU A 89 22.62 -32.64 -7.36
N THR A 90 23.01 -31.55 -6.71
CA THR A 90 24.39 -31.21 -6.41
C THR A 90 24.99 -32.21 -5.42
N ALA A 91 24.30 -32.50 -4.31
CA ALA A 91 24.78 -33.47 -3.32
C ALA A 91 24.88 -34.89 -3.88
N SER A 92 24.09 -35.25 -4.91
CA SER A 92 24.19 -36.56 -5.58
C SER A 92 25.21 -36.63 -6.72
N GLY A 93 25.91 -35.52 -6.99
CA GLY A 93 26.89 -35.43 -8.08
C GLY A 93 26.30 -35.37 -9.50
N GLN A 94 25.01 -35.12 -9.61
CA GLN A 94 24.31 -34.96 -10.90
C GLN A 94 24.38 -33.53 -11.44
N LEU A 95 24.72 -32.57 -10.59
CA LEU A 95 24.94 -31.16 -10.94
C LEU A 95 26.21 -30.68 -10.23
N GLU A 96 27.04 -29.90 -10.91
CA GLU A 96 28.17 -29.21 -10.30
C GLU A 96 27.68 -28.14 -9.32
N THR A 97 28.51 -27.86 -8.29
CA THR A 97 28.16 -26.84 -7.30
C THR A 97 28.09 -25.45 -7.96
N PRO A 98 26.92 -24.78 -7.94
CA PRO A 98 26.79 -23.42 -8.47
C PRO A 98 27.71 -22.43 -7.74
N PRO A 99 28.07 -21.29 -8.37
CA PRO A 99 28.85 -20.25 -7.72
C PRO A 99 28.19 -19.75 -6.43
N GLN A 100 28.99 -19.39 -5.42
CA GLN A 100 28.47 -18.96 -4.10
C GLN A 100 27.67 -17.66 -4.12
N ASP A 101 27.81 -16.83 -5.15
CA ASP A 101 27.09 -15.60 -5.39
C ASP A 101 25.80 -15.82 -6.21
N THR A 102 25.35 -17.08 -6.30
CA THR A 102 24.10 -17.46 -6.98
C THR A 102 23.03 -17.86 -5.96
N ALA A 103 21.80 -17.38 -6.18
CA ALA A 103 20.65 -17.74 -5.36
C ALA A 103 19.45 -18.19 -6.23
N PHE A 104 18.54 -18.95 -5.61
CA PHE A 104 17.42 -19.61 -6.28
C PHE A 104 16.14 -19.45 -5.49
N LEU A 105 15.05 -19.10 -6.19
CA LEU A 105 13.69 -19.00 -5.65
C LEU A 105 12.72 -19.67 -6.62
N GLY A 106 11.71 -20.38 -6.11
CA GLY A 106 10.64 -20.88 -6.95
C GLY A 106 9.93 -22.10 -6.40
N GLU A 107 8.61 -22.17 -6.65
CA GLU A 107 7.77 -23.33 -6.41
C GLU A 107 7.85 -24.29 -7.59
N LEU A 108 7.85 -25.59 -7.35
CA LEU A 108 7.83 -26.63 -8.38
C LEU A 108 6.45 -27.26 -8.53
N ALA A 109 6.01 -27.37 -9.78
CA ALA A 109 5.00 -28.34 -10.15
C ALA A 109 5.63 -29.75 -10.26
N LEU A 110 4.81 -30.79 -10.24
CA LEU A 110 5.28 -32.19 -10.26
C LEU A 110 6.03 -32.56 -11.54
N ASP A 111 5.75 -31.86 -12.64
CA ASP A 111 6.44 -32.00 -13.93
C ASP A 111 7.76 -31.21 -14.01
N GLY A 112 8.09 -30.44 -12.97
CA GLY A 112 9.28 -29.61 -12.92
C GLY A 112 9.09 -28.20 -13.48
N ALA A 113 7.88 -27.79 -13.84
CA ALA A 113 7.59 -26.39 -14.16
C ALA A 113 7.71 -25.51 -12.91
N LEU A 114 8.21 -24.28 -13.11
CA LEU A 114 8.32 -23.27 -12.06
C LEU A 114 7.05 -22.42 -12.00
N ARG A 115 6.47 -22.35 -10.82
CA ARG A 115 5.32 -21.52 -10.52
C ARG A 115 5.72 -20.24 -9.81
N PRO A 116 5.00 -19.13 -10.04
CA PRO A 116 5.28 -17.87 -9.37
C PRO A 116 5.07 -17.99 -7.84
N VAL A 117 5.90 -17.28 -7.10
CA VAL A 117 5.83 -17.19 -5.64
C VAL A 117 5.60 -15.75 -5.20
N SER A 118 4.99 -15.57 -4.02
CA SER A 118 4.74 -14.25 -3.45
C SER A 118 5.98 -13.70 -2.75
N GLY A 119 6.18 -12.36 -2.80
CA GLY A 119 7.21 -11.69 -2.03
C GLY A 119 8.61 -11.78 -2.64
N VAL A 120 8.72 -11.94 -3.95
CA VAL A 120 10.03 -12.06 -4.61
C VAL A 120 10.82 -10.75 -4.54
N LEU A 121 10.16 -9.58 -4.68
CA LEU A 121 10.88 -8.30 -4.60
C LEU A 121 11.63 -8.10 -3.28
N PRO A 122 11.02 -8.24 -2.08
CA PRO A 122 11.79 -8.11 -0.83
C PRO A 122 12.86 -9.19 -0.66
N MET A 123 12.67 -10.41 -1.15
CA MET A 123 13.71 -11.45 -1.16
C MET A 123 14.87 -11.08 -2.09
N ALA A 124 14.57 -10.56 -3.29
CA ALA A 124 15.58 -10.12 -4.24
C ALA A 124 16.39 -8.90 -3.72
N LEU A 125 15.72 -7.96 -3.03
CA LEU A 125 16.40 -6.84 -2.37
C LEU A 125 17.38 -7.31 -1.29
N ALA A 126 17.00 -8.31 -0.49
CA ALA A 126 17.90 -8.92 0.49
C ALA A 126 19.06 -9.63 -0.21
N ALA A 127 18.79 -10.37 -1.29
CA ALA A 127 19.82 -11.04 -2.07
C ALA A 127 20.86 -10.06 -2.65
N ALA A 128 20.40 -8.93 -3.20
CA ALA A 128 21.28 -7.89 -3.71
C ALA A 128 22.14 -7.25 -2.60
N ALA A 129 21.54 -7.00 -1.42
CA ALA A 129 22.25 -6.47 -0.25
C ALA A 129 23.33 -7.45 0.27
N ASP A 130 23.11 -8.76 0.16
CA ASP A 130 24.06 -9.81 0.54
C ASP A 130 25.10 -10.12 -0.55
N GLY A 131 25.15 -9.33 -1.64
CA GLY A 131 26.13 -9.45 -2.70
C GLY A 131 25.90 -10.62 -3.68
N VAL A 132 24.67 -11.13 -3.79
CA VAL A 132 24.28 -12.08 -4.83
C VAL A 132 24.41 -11.42 -6.20
N ARG A 133 25.06 -12.11 -7.14
CA ARG A 133 25.23 -11.63 -8.52
C ARG A 133 24.32 -12.30 -9.53
N ALA A 134 23.82 -13.49 -9.21
CA ALA A 134 22.92 -14.25 -10.08
C ALA A 134 21.73 -14.75 -9.26
N LEU A 135 20.52 -14.35 -9.64
CA LEU A 135 19.28 -14.78 -9.00
C LEU A 135 18.39 -15.47 -10.03
N TYR A 136 18.11 -16.76 -9.82
CA TYR A 136 17.18 -17.53 -10.64
C TYR A 136 15.78 -17.50 -10.00
N VAL A 137 14.78 -17.11 -10.78
CA VAL A 137 13.38 -16.97 -10.32
C VAL A 137 12.41 -17.51 -11.36
N PRO A 138 11.17 -17.84 -10.97
CA PRO A 138 10.12 -18.11 -11.94
C PRO A 138 9.95 -16.95 -12.93
N ALA A 139 9.73 -17.24 -14.20
CA ALA A 139 9.66 -16.22 -15.26
C ALA A 139 8.62 -15.11 -14.98
N GLU A 140 7.51 -15.45 -14.32
CA GLU A 140 6.46 -14.48 -13.95
C GLU A 140 6.92 -13.48 -12.85
N ASN A 141 7.91 -13.86 -12.02
CA ASN A 141 8.46 -13.00 -10.96
C ASN A 141 9.69 -12.19 -11.41
N ALA A 142 10.23 -12.45 -12.59
CA ALA A 142 11.50 -11.89 -13.01
C ALA A 142 11.48 -10.36 -13.13
N ALA A 143 10.35 -9.77 -13.55
CA ALA A 143 10.21 -8.32 -13.68
C ALA A 143 10.33 -7.61 -12.32
N GLU A 144 9.63 -8.11 -11.27
CA GLU A 144 9.73 -7.55 -9.92
C GLU A 144 11.12 -7.76 -9.30
N ALA A 145 11.73 -8.94 -9.53
CA ALA A 145 13.06 -9.25 -9.02
C ALA A 145 14.15 -8.35 -9.64
N ALA A 146 14.03 -8.04 -10.94
CA ALA A 146 14.98 -7.19 -11.66
C ALA A 146 15.08 -5.77 -11.08
N GLU A 147 14.00 -5.27 -10.45
CA GLU A 147 13.99 -3.96 -9.80
C GLU A 147 14.90 -3.87 -8.56
N ALA A 148 15.27 -5.03 -7.99
CA ALA A 148 16.14 -5.10 -6.82
C ALA A 148 17.64 -5.06 -7.18
N GLY A 149 18.02 -5.57 -8.36
CA GLY A 149 19.43 -5.86 -8.67
C GLY A 149 20.20 -4.69 -9.27
N GLY A 150 19.55 -3.80 -9.96
CA GLY A 150 20.25 -2.81 -10.77
C GLY A 150 21.30 -3.46 -11.68
N ASP A 151 22.47 -2.88 -11.77
CA ASP A 151 23.60 -3.44 -12.55
C ASP A 151 24.40 -4.52 -11.77
N ALA A 152 24.19 -4.64 -10.46
CA ALA A 152 25.01 -5.50 -9.60
C ALA A 152 24.55 -6.96 -9.58
N MET A 153 23.23 -7.22 -9.70
CA MET A 153 22.64 -8.55 -9.65
C MET A 153 21.84 -8.83 -10.92
N LYS A 154 22.20 -9.88 -11.64
CA LYS A 154 21.45 -10.34 -12.82
C LYS A 154 20.34 -11.30 -12.40
N VAL A 155 19.13 -11.08 -12.92
CA VAL A 155 17.95 -11.92 -12.64
C VAL A 155 17.67 -12.80 -13.85
N TYR A 156 17.66 -14.10 -13.65
CA TYR A 156 17.47 -15.12 -14.68
C TYR A 156 16.06 -15.71 -14.59
N PRO A 157 15.19 -15.43 -15.59
CA PRO A 157 13.83 -15.96 -15.63
C PRO A 157 13.85 -17.42 -16.08
N ALA A 158 13.25 -18.33 -15.33
CA ALA A 158 13.12 -19.72 -15.72
C ALA A 158 11.66 -20.18 -15.66
N ARG A 159 11.25 -20.99 -16.61
CA ARG A 159 9.91 -21.62 -16.68
C ARG A 159 9.91 -23.03 -16.10
N THR A 160 11.07 -23.68 -16.12
CA THR A 160 11.25 -25.04 -15.62
C THR A 160 12.56 -25.18 -14.86
N ALA A 161 12.62 -26.13 -13.94
CA ALA A 161 13.87 -26.47 -13.25
C ALA A 161 14.91 -27.06 -14.24
N ARG A 162 14.48 -27.64 -15.35
CA ARG A 162 15.37 -28.13 -16.42
C ARG A 162 16.15 -26.99 -17.05
N GLU A 163 15.48 -25.87 -17.39
CA GLU A 163 16.15 -24.68 -17.92
C GLU A 163 17.24 -24.18 -16.98
N VAL A 164 16.97 -24.16 -15.65
CA VAL A 164 17.97 -23.75 -14.65
C VAL A 164 19.17 -24.71 -14.64
N VAL A 165 18.94 -26.03 -14.64
CA VAL A 165 20.01 -27.02 -14.66
C VAL A 165 20.84 -26.93 -15.94
N ASP A 166 20.19 -26.78 -17.10
CA ASP A 166 20.89 -26.67 -18.38
C ASP A 166 21.69 -25.36 -18.48
N ALA A 167 21.19 -24.26 -17.91
CA ALA A 167 21.94 -23.00 -17.81
C ALA A 167 23.16 -23.11 -16.89
N LEU A 168 23.01 -23.76 -15.72
CA LEU A 168 24.13 -23.99 -14.78
C LEU A 168 25.20 -24.92 -15.37
N ARG A 169 24.82 -25.84 -16.25
CA ARG A 169 25.74 -26.70 -16.99
C ARG A 169 26.39 -26.02 -18.22
N GLY A 170 25.97 -24.79 -18.55
CA GLY A 170 26.42 -24.08 -19.75
C GLY A 170 25.85 -24.62 -21.06
N LEU A 171 24.84 -25.50 -21.00
CA LEU A 171 24.22 -26.09 -22.20
C LEU A 171 23.24 -25.13 -22.90
N SER A 172 22.48 -24.34 -22.13
CA SER A 172 21.48 -23.39 -22.66
C SER A 172 21.45 -22.14 -21.77
N PRO A 173 22.16 -21.07 -22.14
CA PRO A 173 22.21 -19.87 -21.33
C PRO A 173 20.83 -19.16 -21.32
N ILE A 174 20.40 -18.68 -20.14
CA ILE A 174 19.21 -17.87 -19.98
C ILE A 174 19.60 -16.40 -20.06
N ALA A 175 18.90 -15.60 -20.89
CA ALA A 175 19.13 -14.16 -20.94
C ALA A 175 18.59 -13.50 -19.65
N PRO A 176 19.34 -12.61 -18.99
CA PRO A 176 18.87 -11.94 -17.80
C PRO A 176 17.73 -10.96 -18.14
N THR A 177 16.80 -10.79 -17.20
CA THR A 177 15.74 -9.78 -17.29
C THR A 177 16.33 -8.40 -17.01
N VAL A 178 15.99 -7.43 -17.87
CA VAL A 178 16.37 -6.03 -17.71
C VAL A 178 15.26 -5.32 -16.93
N SER A 179 15.62 -4.49 -15.93
CA SER A 179 14.64 -3.66 -15.22
C SER A 179 14.05 -2.61 -16.18
N ILE A 180 12.77 -2.31 -15.98
CA ILE A 180 12.08 -1.28 -16.75
C ILE A 180 12.37 0.08 -16.09
N PRO A 181 12.84 1.10 -16.84
CA PRO A 181 13.05 2.42 -16.26
C PRO A 181 11.80 2.94 -15.57
N PHE A 182 11.94 3.39 -14.33
CA PHE A 182 10.83 3.97 -13.57
C PHE A 182 10.49 5.36 -14.13
N ASP A 183 9.29 5.52 -14.70
CA ASP A 183 8.76 6.81 -15.16
C ASP A 183 7.64 7.29 -14.22
N PRO A 184 7.88 8.35 -13.43
CA PRO A 184 6.83 8.93 -12.58
C PRO A 184 5.60 9.42 -13.37
N ALA A 185 5.74 9.75 -14.67
CA ALA A 185 4.63 10.24 -15.49
C ALA A 185 3.59 9.15 -15.78
N GLU A 186 3.95 7.88 -15.71
CA GLU A 186 3.00 6.78 -15.81
C GLU A 186 1.94 6.75 -14.71
N SER A 187 2.18 7.44 -13.57
CA SER A 187 1.26 7.51 -12.43
C SER A 187 -0.15 7.95 -12.82
N TRP A 188 -0.29 8.70 -13.90
CA TRP A 188 -1.57 9.29 -14.32
C TRP A 188 -2.16 8.67 -15.59
N ASN A 189 -1.48 7.69 -16.17
CA ASN A 189 -1.99 6.99 -17.34
C ASN A 189 -3.33 6.32 -17.01
N ASN A 190 -4.34 6.58 -17.84
CA ASN A 190 -5.71 6.07 -17.67
C ASN A 190 -6.43 6.53 -16.38
N ALA A 191 -5.94 7.55 -15.66
CA ALA A 191 -6.68 8.11 -14.54
C ALA A 191 -7.91 8.89 -15.05
N PRO A 192 -9.10 8.70 -14.45
CA PRO A 192 -10.29 9.44 -14.83
C PRO A 192 -10.14 10.92 -14.51
N ASP A 193 -10.63 11.79 -15.41
CA ASP A 193 -10.47 13.25 -15.26
C ASP A 193 -11.47 13.84 -14.26
N LEU A 194 -11.02 14.77 -13.42
CA LEU A 194 -11.86 15.52 -12.49
C LEU A 194 -12.80 16.49 -13.24
N ALA A 195 -12.48 16.87 -14.47
CA ALA A 195 -13.33 17.67 -15.34
C ALA A 195 -14.69 17.01 -15.63
N ASP A 196 -14.77 15.66 -15.59
CA ASP A 196 -16.04 14.94 -15.77
C ASP A 196 -17.03 15.13 -14.60
N VAL A 197 -16.58 15.66 -13.46
CA VAL A 197 -17.45 15.95 -12.31
C VAL A 197 -18.08 17.33 -12.51
N MET A 198 -19.31 17.33 -12.97
CA MET A 198 -20.07 18.58 -13.20
C MET A 198 -20.57 19.17 -11.87
N GLY A 199 -20.63 20.48 -11.78
CA GLY A 199 -20.98 21.19 -10.55
C GLY A 199 -19.98 20.92 -9.41
N GLN A 200 -20.45 20.80 -8.17
CA GLN A 200 -19.69 20.39 -6.97
C GLN A 200 -18.39 21.20 -6.76
N SER A 201 -18.42 22.51 -6.99
CA SER A 201 -17.23 23.38 -6.93
C SER A 201 -16.50 23.29 -5.58
N LEU A 202 -17.25 23.30 -4.46
CA LEU A 202 -16.70 23.18 -3.11
C LEU A 202 -16.02 21.82 -2.90
N ALA A 203 -16.67 20.74 -3.32
CA ALA A 203 -16.10 19.39 -3.16
C ALA A 203 -14.87 19.20 -4.06
N ARG A 204 -14.87 19.70 -5.29
CA ARG A 204 -13.69 19.70 -6.16
C ARG A 204 -12.54 20.50 -5.55
N ARG A 205 -12.81 21.67 -4.98
CA ARG A 205 -11.81 22.49 -4.27
C ARG A 205 -11.24 21.75 -3.06
N ALA A 206 -12.10 21.10 -2.26
CA ALA A 206 -11.68 20.26 -1.14
C ALA A 206 -10.73 19.12 -1.58
N MET A 207 -10.99 18.47 -2.74
CA MET A 207 -10.10 17.43 -3.27
C MET A 207 -8.73 17.99 -3.66
N VAL A 208 -8.65 19.22 -4.20
CA VAL A 208 -7.36 19.88 -4.48
C VAL A 208 -6.60 20.16 -3.20
N ILE A 209 -7.27 20.68 -2.16
CA ILE A 209 -6.67 20.91 -0.85
C ILE A 209 -6.21 19.59 -0.24
N ALA A 210 -7.05 18.56 -0.31
CA ALA A 210 -6.74 17.22 0.17
C ALA A 210 -5.49 16.64 -0.52
N ALA A 211 -5.40 16.75 -1.85
CA ALA A 211 -4.25 16.30 -2.61
C ALA A 211 -2.98 17.10 -2.29
N ALA A 212 -3.10 18.42 -2.14
CA ALA A 212 -1.98 19.30 -1.83
C ALA A 212 -1.46 19.12 -0.41
N GLY A 213 -2.33 18.87 0.57
CA GLY A 213 -1.95 18.76 1.99
C GLY A 213 -1.86 17.33 2.52
N GLY A 214 -2.37 16.33 1.80
CA GLY A 214 -2.50 14.95 2.30
C GLY A 214 -3.64 14.80 3.31
N HIS A 215 -4.67 15.66 3.23
CA HIS A 215 -5.77 15.70 4.19
C HIS A 215 -6.80 14.60 3.96
N ASN A 216 -7.31 14.01 5.03
CA ASN A 216 -8.43 13.08 4.99
C ASN A 216 -9.75 13.83 4.76
N VAL A 217 -10.64 13.22 3.97
CA VAL A 217 -11.89 13.84 3.50
C VAL A 217 -13.10 12.99 3.86
N LEU A 218 -14.16 13.62 4.34
CA LEU A 218 -15.49 13.04 4.45
C LEU A 218 -16.45 13.77 3.52
N LEU A 219 -17.05 13.02 2.60
CA LEU A 219 -18.07 13.50 1.66
C LEU A 219 -19.45 13.10 2.18
N ILE A 220 -20.32 14.07 2.44
CA ILE A 220 -21.70 13.85 2.92
C ILE A 220 -22.66 14.34 1.85
N GLY A 221 -23.62 13.52 1.42
CA GLY A 221 -24.59 13.94 0.42
C GLY A 221 -25.59 12.85 0.08
N ALA A 222 -26.68 13.23 -0.54
CA ALA A 222 -27.72 12.30 -0.98
C ALA A 222 -27.17 11.24 -1.97
N PRO A 223 -27.86 10.10 -2.15
CA PRO A 223 -27.51 9.16 -3.21
C PRO A 223 -27.50 9.86 -4.59
N GLY A 224 -26.49 9.56 -5.40
CA GLY A 224 -26.36 10.14 -6.76
C GLY A 224 -25.66 11.51 -6.83
N THR A 225 -25.20 12.11 -5.73
CA THR A 225 -24.47 13.40 -5.75
C THR A 225 -23.03 13.32 -6.27
N GLY A 226 -22.53 12.14 -6.66
CA GLY A 226 -21.21 11.99 -7.26
C GLY A 226 -20.06 11.72 -6.28
N LYS A 227 -20.32 11.41 -5.00
CA LYS A 227 -19.28 11.13 -3.97
C LYS A 227 -18.22 10.13 -4.42
N SER A 228 -18.65 8.94 -4.83
CA SER A 228 -17.74 7.86 -5.27
C SER A 228 -17.04 8.21 -6.59
N MET A 229 -17.71 8.98 -7.46
CA MET A 229 -17.14 9.48 -8.72
C MET A 229 -15.99 10.46 -8.45
N LEU A 230 -16.18 11.36 -7.48
CA LEU A 230 -15.17 12.34 -7.07
C LEU A 230 -13.98 11.65 -6.39
N ALA A 231 -14.24 10.72 -5.47
CA ALA A 231 -13.19 9.98 -4.77
C ALA A 231 -12.24 9.21 -5.72
N ARG A 232 -12.80 8.54 -6.75
CA ARG A 232 -12.04 7.78 -7.75
C ARG A 232 -11.11 8.65 -8.61
N ARG A 233 -11.33 9.96 -8.65
CA ARG A 233 -10.53 10.91 -9.43
C ARG A 233 -9.40 11.54 -8.64
N LEU A 234 -9.37 11.38 -7.32
CA LEU A 234 -8.31 11.91 -6.46
C LEU A 234 -6.90 11.44 -6.88
N PRO A 235 -6.65 10.14 -7.18
CA PRO A 235 -5.33 9.71 -7.64
C PRO A 235 -4.81 10.47 -8.86
N GLY A 236 -5.70 10.93 -9.75
CA GLY A 236 -5.36 11.70 -10.95
C GLY A 236 -4.74 13.07 -10.69
N ILE A 237 -4.93 13.63 -9.50
CA ILE A 237 -4.38 14.93 -9.09
C ILE A 237 -3.31 14.83 -7.98
N LEU A 238 -3.07 13.64 -7.43
CA LEU A 238 -2.00 13.41 -6.46
C LEU A 238 -0.61 13.54 -7.15
N PRO A 239 0.45 13.93 -6.40
CA PRO A 239 1.82 13.84 -6.89
C PRO A 239 2.15 12.40 -7.31
N PRO A 240 3.07 12.18 -8.26
CA PRO A 240 3.49 10.84 -8.64
C PRO A 240 4.18 10.14 -7.46
N LEU A 241 4.26 8.81 -7.51
CA LEU A 241 5.09 8.07 -6.57
C LEU A 241 6.56 8.44 -6.77
N SER A 242 7.34 8.56 -5.70
CA SER A 242 8.79 8.48 -5.81
C SER A 242 9.21 7.03 -6.07
N ARG A 243 10.47 6.81 -6.50
CA ARG A 243 10.97 5.44 -6.70
C ARG A 243 10.94 4.65 -5.39
N GLU A 244 11.26 5.27 -4.26
CA GLU A 244 11.21 4.65 -2.94
C GLU A 244 9.78 4.28 -2.54
N GLU A 245 8.81 5.17 -2.77
CA GLU A 245 7.38 4.89 -2.54
C GLU A 245 6.90 3.75 -3.45
N ALA A 246 7.30 3.72 -4.71
CA ALA A 246 6.96 2.67 -5.66
C ALA A 246 7.51 1.30 -5.23
N VAL A 247 8.78 1.24 -4.79
CA VAL A 247 9.39 0.01 -4.25
C VAL A 247 8.65 -0.47 -3.00
N GLU A 248 8.34 0.43 -2.05
CA GLU A 248 7.65 0.07 -0.81
C GLU A 248 6.23 -0.43 -1.09
N THR A 249 5.47 0.26 -1.94
CA THR A 249 4.14 -0.19 -2.39
C THR A 249 4.24 -1.54 -3.10
N THR A 250 5.22 -1.73 -3.98
CA THR A 250 5.37 -2.98 -4.73
C THR A 250 5.72 -4.15 -3.80
N LYS A 251 6.55 -3.95 -2.76
CA LYS A 251 6.80 -4.99 -1.75
C LYS A 251 5.51 -5.50 -1.11
N ILE A 252 4.60 -4.59 -0.73
CA ILE A 252 3.33 -4.94 -0.11
C ILE A 252 2.48 -5.78 -1.07
N TYR A 253 2.37 -5.36 -2.34
CA TYR A 253 1.61 -6.09 -3.36
C TYR A 253 2.24 -7.43 -3.73
N SER A 254 3.57 -7.52 -3.77
CA SER A 254 4.31 -8.76 -3.99
C SER A 254 4.03 -9.79 -2.89
N ILE A 255 4.11 -9.38 -1.61
CA ILE A 255 3.79 -10.24 -0.45
C ILE A 255 2.32 -10.64 -0.43
N ALA A 256 1.41 -9.72 -0.78
CA ALA A 256 -0.01 -10.03 -0.89
C ALA A 256 -0.35 -11.00 -2.04
N GLY A 257 0.58 -11.21 -2.99
CA GLY A 257 0.34 -11.96 -4.22
C GLY A 257 -0.62 -11.24 -5.18
N GLN A 258 -0.66 -9.90 -5.10
CA GLN A 258 -1.55 -9.04 -5.92
C GLN A 258 -0.78 -8.17 -6.92
N LEU A 259 0.51 -8.42 -7.10
CA LEU A 259 1.28 -7.69 -8.10
C LEU A 259 0.83 -8.12 -9.52
N PRO A 260 0.48 -7.18 -10.42
CA PRO A 260 0.11 -7.51 -11.79
C PRO A 260 1.26 -8.23 -12.52
N LYS A 261 0.93 -9.29 -13.26
CA LYS A 261 1.91 -10.09 -14.00
C LYS A 261 2.71 -9.24 -14.98
N GLY A 262 4.03 -9.47 -15.03
CA GLY A 262 4.95 -8.81 -15.95
C GLY A 262 5.26 -7.34 -15.64
N ARG A 263 4.79 -6.81 -14.50
CA ARG A 263 5.19 -5.49 -14.03
C ARG A 263 6.34 -5.59 -13.02
N GLY A 264 7.32 -4.68 -13.15
CA GLY A 264 8.41 -4.53 -12.19
C GLY A 264 7.94 -3.76 -10.95
N LEU A 265 7.64 -2.49 -11.10
CA LEU A 265 7.14 -1.63 -10.02
C LEU A 265 5.71 -1.17 -10.26
N ILE A 266 5.00 -0.89 -9.18
CA ILE A 266 3.75 -0.13 -9.20
C ILE A 266 4.11 1.34 -9.38
N THR A 267 3.68 1.94 -10.50
CA THR A 267 3.97 3.33 -10.86
C THR A 267 2.85 4.30 -10.49
N HIS A 268 1.63 3.79 -10.26
CA HIS A 268 0.46 4.60 -9.91
C HIS A 268 0.12 4.48 -8.42
N ARG A 269 -0.43 5.54 -7.84
CA ARG A 269 -0.92 5.51 -6.45
C ARG A 269 -2.09 4.56 -6.32
N PRO A 270 -2.04 3.58 -5.40
CA PRO A 270 -3.14 2.65 -5.18
C PRO A 270 -4.45 3.37 -4.83
N PHE A 271 -5.56 2.87 -5.36
CA PHE A 271 -6.91 3.23 -4.94
C PHE A 271 -7.62 1.98 -4.46
N ARG A 272 -7.81 1.88 -3.14
CA ARG A 272 -8.48 0.73 -2.52
C ARG A 272 -9.87 1.12 -2.07
N SER A 273 -10.86 0.32 -2.43
CA SER A 273 -12.26 0.58 -2.09
C SER A 273 -12.90 -0.71 -1.60
N PRO A 274 -12.62 -1.13 -0.36
CA PRO A 274 -13.24 -2.31 0.22
C PRO A 274 -14.75 -2.10 0.38
N HIS A 275 -15.52 -3.16 0.20
CA HIS A 275 -16.96 -3.15 0.46
C HIS A 275 -17.22 -2.96 1.96
N HIS A 276 -18.33 -2.34 2.35
CA HIS A 276 -18.66 -2.06 3.76
C HIS A 276 -18.81 -3.33 4.61
N SER A 277 -19.02 -4.52 4.00
CA SER A 277 -19.00 -5.81 4.70
C SER A 277 -17.60 -6.34 5.02
N ALA A 278 -16.53 -5.62 4.66
CA ALA A 278 -15.17 -6.04 4.95
C ALA A 278 -14.92 -6.14 6.46
N SER A 279 -14.35 -7.26 6.89
CA SER A 279 -14.02 -7.50 8.30
C SER A 279 -12.81 -6.66 8.74
N ALA A 280 -12.66 -6.47 10.06
CA ALA A 280 -11.48 -5.85 10.65
C ALA A 280 -10.17 -6.52 10.18
N ALA A 281 -10.15 -7.84 10.06
CA ALA A 281 -9.00 -8.59 9.55
C ALA A 281 -8.73 -8.33 8.06
N SER A 282 -9.76 -8.07 7.25
CA SER A 282 -9.57 -7.68 5.85
C SER A 282 -8.94 -6.29 5.73
N LEU A 283 -9.33 -5.36 6.59
CA LEU A 283 -8.78 -4.00 6.61
C LEU A 283 -7.36 -3.97 7.19
N ALA A 284 -7.13 -4.59 8.34
CA ALA A 284 -5.83 -4.59 9.02
C ALA A 284 -4.81 -5.53 8.38
N GLY A 285 -5.27 -6.63 7.85
CA GLY A 285 -4.44 -7.76 7.51
C GLY A 285 -4.49 -8.86 8.56
N GLY A 286 -3.88 -10.00 8.27
CA GLY A 286 -3.89 -11.15 9.17
C GLY A 286 -3.76 -12.49 8.49
N GLY A 287 -4.44 -13.48 9.07
CA GLY A 287 -4.33 -14.87 8.65
C GLY A 287 -3.10 -15.57 9.22
N ALA A 288 -2.89 -16.83 8.81
CA ALA A 288 -1.77 -17.65 9.29
C ALA A 288 -0.39 -17.09 8.84
N ASN A 289 -0.35 -16.38 7.73
CA ASN A 289 0.87 -15.87 7.09
C ASN A 289 1.00 -14.35 7.21
N PHE A 290 0.33 -13.71 8.18
CA PHE A 290 0.40 -12.26 8.42
C PHE A 290 0.23 -11.40 7.16
N ARG A 291 -0.68 -11.76 6.25
CA ARG A 291 -0.83 -11.01 4.98
C ARG A 291 -1.27 -9.58 5.22
N PRO A 292 -0.76 -8.61 4.43
CA PRO A 292 -1.20 -7.22 4.51
C PRO A 292 -2.68 -7.09 4.13
N GLY A 293 -3.40 -6.18 4.82
CA GLY A 293 -4.79 -5.85 4.55
C GLY A 293 -4.95 -4.64 3.64
N GLU A 294 -6.22 -4.21 3.46
CA GLU A 294 -6.57 -3.08 2.59
C GLU A 294 -5.89 -1.77 3.00
N CYS A 295 -5.67 -1.55 4.31
CA CYS A 295 -4.93 -0.38 4.80
C CYS A 295 -3.50 -0.34 4.26
N SER A 296 -2.81 -1.48 4.27
CA SER A 296 -1.44 -1.58 3.77
C SER A 296 -1.40 -1.59 2.24
N LEU A 297 -2.38 -2.22 1.58
CA LEU A 297 -2.51 -2.18 0.13
C LEU A 297 -2.82 -0.77 -0.40
N ALA A 298 -3.35 0.11 0.44
CA ALA A 298 -3.56 1.52 0.13
C ALA A 298 -2.34 2.40 0.43
N ASP A 299 -1.22 1.84 0.92
CA ASP A 299 -0.03 2.64 1.27
C ASP A 299 0.41 3.55 0.13
N CYS A 300 0.78 4.78 0.45
CA CYS A 300 1.13 5.83 -0.50
C CYS A 300 0.01 6.19 -1.50
N GLY A 301 -1.22 5.74 -1.27
CA GLY A 301 -2.39 5.91 -2.14
C GLY A 301 -3.62 6.42 -1.40
N VAL A 302 -4.78 5.95 -1.83
CA VAL A 302 -6.10 6.35 -1.31
C VAL A 302 -6.85 5.11 -0.80
N LEU A 303 -7.33 5.18 0.43
CA LEU A 303 -8.33 4.26 0.96
C LEU A 303 -9.69 4.95 0.89
N PHE A 304 -10.59 4.43 0.06
CA PHE A 304 -11.95 4.94 -0.10
C PHE A 304 -12.95 4.04 0.63
N LEU A 305 -13.67 4.61 1.59
CA LEU A 305 -14.73 3.93 2.33
C LEU A 305 -16.08 4.54 1.95
N ASP A 306 -16.79 3.86 1.07
CA ASP A 306 -18.16 4.24 0.73
C ASP A 306 -19.14 3.73 1.78
N GLU A 307 -20.26 4.44 1.98
CA GLU A 307 -21.26 4.09 2.98
C GLU A 307 -20.66 3.90 4.38
N LEU A 308 -19.80 4.82 4.81
CA LEU A 308 -19.02 4.73 6.05
C LEU A 308 -19.80 4.23 7.28
N PRO A 309 -21.07 4.67 7.58
CA PRO A 309 -21.84 4.17 8.71
C PRO A 309 -22.32 2.73 8.60
N GLU A 310 -22.18 2.08 7.43
CA GLU A 310 -22.57 0.68 7.23
C GLU A 310 -21.44 -0.31 7.57
N PHE A 311 -20.21 0.16 7.71
CA PHE A 311 -19.12 -0.66 8.24
C PHE A 311 -19.38 -1.06 9.70
N SER A 312 -18.90 -2.23 10.08
CA SER A 312 -18.93 -2.65 11.49
C SER A 312 -18.07 -1.72 12.36
N ARG A 313 -18.46 -1.55 13.62
CA ARG A 313 -17.69 -0.73 14.56
C ARG A 313 -16.25 -1.23 14.72
N GLU A 314 -16.06 -2.54 14.76
CA GLU A 314 -14.73 -3.16 14.81
C GLU A 314 -13.87 -2.78 13.61
N SER A 315 -14.45 -2.84 12.41
CA SER A 315 -13.76 -2.48 11.15
C SER A 315 -13.33 -1.01 11.15
N LEU A 316 -14.15 -0.10 11.67
CA LEU A 316 -13.80 1.32 11.76
C LEU A 316 -12.75 1.62 12.83
N GLU A 317 -12.79 0.91 13.97
CA GLU A 317 -11.79 1.11 15.04
C GLU A 317 -10.37 0.71 14.62
N VAL A 318 -10.22 -0.30 13.75
CA VAL A 318 -8.91 -0.71 13.21
C VAL A 318 -8.22 0.41 12.43
N LEU A 319 -8.96 1.34 11.82
CA LEU A 319 -8.39 2.47 11.06
C LEU A 319 -7.68 3.50 11.94
N ARG A 320 -7.90 3.48 13.26
CA ARG A 320 -7.33 4.49 14.16
C ARG A 320 -5.81 4.46 14.19
N GLN A 321 -5.23 3.27 14.28
CA GLN A 321 -3.77 3.11 14.31
C GLN A 321 -3.11 3.59 13.00
N PRO A 322 -3.48 3.12 11.80
CA PRO A 322 -2.85 3.58 10.57
C PRO A 322 -3.04 5.08 10.29
N LEU A 323 -4.19 5.67 10.67
CA LEU A 323 -4.41 7.10 10.53
C LEU A 323 -3.59 7.97 11.50
N GLU A 324 -3.08 7.39 12.59
CA GLU A 324 -2.26 8.08 13.60
C GLU A 324 -0.77 7.83 13.35
N ASP A 325 -0.39 6.56 13.20
CA ASP A 325 1.00 6.11 13.18
C ASP A 325 1.54 5.90 11.75
N GLY A 326 0.67 5.88 10.72
CA GLY A 326 1.05 5.56 9.34
C GLY A 326 1.51 4.11 9.15
N GLN A 327 1.20 3.24 10.10
CA GLN A 327 1.54 1.82 10.07
C GLN A 327 0.50 0.99 10.81
N ILE A 328 0.44 -0.30 10.50
CA ILE A 328 -0.45 -1.24 11.16
C ILE A 328 0.33 -2.49 11.58
N THR A 329 0.15 -2.91 12.82
CA THR A 329 0.80 -4.10 13.36
C THR A 329 -0.22 -5.23 13.50
N VAL A 330 0.05 -6.33 12.82
CA VAL A 330 -0.72 -7.57 12.90
C VAL A 330 -0.02 -8.52 13.85
N SER A 331 -0.63 -8.79 15.01
CA SER A 331 -0.07 -9.69 16.02
C SER A 331 -0.91 -10.96 16.16
N ARG A 332 -0.25 -12.10 16.29
CA ARG A 332 -0.84 -13.43 16.52
C ARG A 332 0.07 -14.21 17.47
N ALA A 333 -0.40 -15.36 17.97
CA ALA A 333 0.42 -16.24 18.82
C ALA A 333 1.72 -16.71 18.14
N ALA A 334 1.74 -16.76 16.81
CA ALA A 334 2.90 -17.18 16.00
C ALA A 334 3.90 -16.05 15.71
N GLY A 335 3.64 -14.79 16.12
CA GLY A 335 4.51 -13.65 15.87
C GLY A 335 3.74 -12.36 15.56
N SER A 336 4.46 -11.35 15.07
CA SER A 336 3.87 -10.09 14.63
C SER A 336 4.56 -9.60 13.34
N ALA A 337 3.80 -8.88 12.51
CA ALA A 337 4.32 -8.19 11.35
C ALA A 337 3.76 -6.75 11.32
N THR A 338 4.62 -5.78 11.05
CA THR A 338 4.24 -4.38 10.90
C THR A 338 4.33 -3.97 9.43
N TYR A 339 3.27 -3.35 8.93
CA TYR A 339 3.17 -2.88 7.56
C TYR A 339 2.96 -1.37 7.52
N PRO A 340 3.59 -0.66 6.58
CA PRO A 340 3.25 0.74 6.34
C PRO A 340 1.80 0.85 5.85
N SER A 341 1.15 1.95 6.23
CA SER A 341 -0.25 2.21 5.93
C SER A 341 -0.48 3.71 5.88
N ARG A 342 0.35 4.42 5.11
CA ARG A 342 0.32 5.87 4.91
C ARG A 342 -0.58 6.20 3.73
N PHE A 343 -1.85 5.96 3.89
CA PHE A 343 -2.86 6.28 2.89
C PHE A 343 -3.56 7.60 3.21
N GLN A 344 -4.16 8.20 2.21
CA GLN A 344 -5.12 9.27 2.36
C GLN A 344 -6.53 8.66 2.44
N LEU A 345 -7.24 8.91 3.55
CA LEU A 345 -8.60 8.44 3.71
C LEU A 345 -9.57 9.38 2.98
N VAL A 346 -10.38 8.80 2.10
CA VAL A 346 -11.60 9.43 1.59
C VAL A 346 -12.77 8.58 2.05
N ALA A 347 -13.67 9.17 2.81
CA ALA A 347 -14.88 8.51 3.27
C ALA A 347 -16.11 9.16 2.64
N ALA A 348 -17.15 8.39 2.38
CA ALA A 348 -18.42 8.90 1.89
C ALA A 348 -19.57 8.36 2.74
N MET A 349 -20.55 9.20 3.01
CA MET A 349 -21.78 8.78 3.70
C MET A 349 -22.98 9.55 3.20
N ASN A 350 -24.16 8.97 3.41
CA ASN A 350 -25.40 9.68 3.26
C ASN A 350 -25.74 10.50 4.53
N PRO A 351 -26.53 11.57 4.46
CA PRO A 351 -26.86 12.37 5.63
C PRO A 351 -27.74 11.65 6.65
N CYS A 352 -28.45 10.58 6.22
CA CYS A 352 -29.28 9.71 7.06
C CYS A 352 -29.52 8.37 6.35
N LYS A 353 -30.19 7.43 7.02
CA LYS A 353 -30.48 6.10 6.46
C LYS A 353 -31.29 6.12 5.16
N CYS A 354 -32.26 7.04 4.99
CA CYS A 354 -33.00 7.17 3.73
C CYS A 354 -32.23 8.00 2.68
N GLY A 355 -31.19 8.74 3.08
CA GLY A 355 -30.33 9.52 2.21
C GLY A 355 -30.79 10.96 1.94
N TYR A 356 -31.94 11.39 2.46
CA TYR A 356 -32.58 12.67 2.05
C TYR A 356 -32.73 13.70 3.19
N TYR A 357 -32.04 13.56 4.30
CA TYR A 357 -32.04 14.57 5.35
C TYR A 357 -31.35 15.85 4.84
N GLY A 358 -32.06 16.99 4.94
CA GLY A 358 -31.60 18.28 4.39
C GLY A 358 -31.72 18.43 2.87
N HIS A 359 -32.33 17.45 2.16
CA HIS A 359 -32.46 17.52 0.71
C HIS A 359 -33.47 18.59 0.27
N PRO A 360 -33.16 19.49 -0.70
CA PRO A 360 -34.00 20.63 -1.03
C PRO A 360 -35.37 20.25 -1.63
N THR A 361 -35.46 19.12 -2.34
CA THR A 361 -36.68 18.73 -3.08
C THR A 361 -37.32 17.43 -2.62
N ARG A 362 -36.64 16.62 -1.81
CA ARG A 362 -37.13 15.32 -1.31
C ARG A 362 -37.22 15.33 0.21
N ALA A 363 -38.38 15.02 0.76
CA ALA A 363 -38.57 14.93 2.20
C ALA A 363 -37.86 13.71 2.79
N CYS A 364 -37.18 13.92 3.89
CA CYS A 364 -36.58 12.84 4.70
C CYS A 364 -37.71 12.10 5.44
N THR A 365 -37.69 10.77 5.40
CA THR A 365 -38.62 9.89 6.10
C THR A 365 -38.12 9.41 7.46
N CYS A 366 -36.90 9.73 7.84
CA CYS A 366 -36.29 9.30 9.10
C CYS A 366 -36.75 10.18 10.27
N SER A 367 -36.99 9.57 11.43
CA SER A 367 -37.16 10.33 12.66
C SER A 367 -35.86 10.99 13.09
N PRO A 368 -35.86 12.08 13.85
CA PRO A 368 -34.64 12.71 14.37
C PRO A 368 -33.76 11.74 15.16
N SER A 369 -34.35 10.80 15.91
CA SER A 369 -33.63 9.75 16.63
C SER A 369 -32.93 8.77 15.69
N ALA A 370 -33.57 8.37 14.58
CA ALA A 370 -32.98 7.50 13.57
C ALA A 370 -31.81 8.17 12.83
N VAL A 371 -31.90 9.48 12.56
CA VAL A 371 -30.79 10.25 11.98
C VAL A 371 -29.59 10.26 12.93
N ARG A 372 -29.83 10.60 14.22
CA ARG A 372 -28.77 10.58 15.24
C ARG A 372 -28.12 9.19 15.38
N GLN A 373 -28.93 8.14 15.46
CA GLN A 373 -28.45 6.77 15.56
C GLN A 373 -27.61 6.35 14.35
N TYR A 374 -28.00 6.77 13.15
CA TYR A 374 -27.24 6.49 11.93
C TYR A 374 -25.88 7.18 11.94
N ARG A 375 -25.83 8.47 12.26
CA ARG A 375 -24.60 9.27 12.31
C ARG A 375 -23.67 8.84 13.44
N SER A 376 -24.20 8.44 14.60
CA SER A 376 -23.41 7.99 15.76
C SER A 376 -22.69 6.64 15.56
N ARG A 377 -22.95 5.93 14.44
CA ARG A 377 -22.17 4.75 14.06
C ARG A 377 -20.72 5.09 13.73
N VAL A 378 -20.47 6.30 13.21
CA VAL A 378 -19.13 6.82 13.02
C VAL A 378 -18.64 7.40 14.33
N SER A 379 -17.57 6.84 14.90
CA SER A 379 -17.07 7.27 16.21
C SER A 379 -16.42 8.65 16.15
N GLY A 380 -16.59 9.45 17.21
CA GLY A 380 -15.94 10.75 17.35
C GLY A 380 -14.42 10.69 17.14
N PRO A 381 -13.70 9.71 17.72
CA PRO A 381 -12.26 9.52 17.46
C PRO A 381 -11.87 9.30 15.99
N LEU A 382 -12.73 8.70 15.17
CA LEU A 382 -12.47 8.56 13.73
C LEU A 382 -12.71 9.90 13.01
N LEU A 383 -13.82 10.59 13.33
CA LEU A 383 -14.12 11.94 12.80
C LEU A 383 -13.01 12.93 13.17
N ASP A 384 -12.42 12.76 14.35
CA ASP A 384 -11.25 13.54 14.79
C ASP A 384 -10.01 13.36 13.90
N ARG A 385 -9.96 12.40 13.00
CA ARG A 385 -8.86 12.16 12.05
C ARG A 385 -9.20 12.58 10.63
N ILE A 386 -10.39 13.14 10.42
CA ILE A 386 -10.82 13.69 9.15
C ILE A 386 -10.63 15.21 9.20
N ASP A 387 -9.89 15.75 8.24
CA ASP A 387 -9.54 17.17 8.19
C ASP A 387 -10.60 18.01 7.47
N LEU A 388 -11.17 17.46 6.40
CA LEU A 388 -12.12 18.14 5.50
C LEU A 388 -13.46 17.41 5.51
N CYS A 389 -14.52 18.09 5.93
CA CYS A 389 -15.89 17.60 5.86
C CYS A 389 -16.64 18.44 4.82
N VAL A 390 -17.19 17.79 3.80
CA VAL A 390 -17.79 18.44 2.63
C VAL A 390 -19.20 17.93 2.40
N GLU A 391 -20.16 18.81 2.42
CA GLU A 391 -21.52 18.53 1.96
C GLU A 391 -21.62 18.66 0.45
N MET A 392 -22.28 17.69 -0.16
CA MET A 392 -22.51 17.61 -1.60
C MET A 392 -23.98 17.69 -1.89
N ASP A 393 -24.40 18.82 -2.44
CA ASP A 393 -25.78 19.04 -2.87
C ASP A 393 -26.07 18.33 -4.20
N PRO A 394 -27.35 18.03 -4.48
CA PRO A 394 -27.75 17.57 -5.80
C PRO A 394 -27.37 18.60 -6.88
N VAL A 395 -26.77 18.14 -7.96
CA VAL A 395 -26.39 19.02 -9.08
C VAL A 395 -27.67 19.50 -9.80
N ALA A 396 -27.80 20.80 -10.02
CA ALA A 396 -28.88 21.37 -10.77
C ALA A 396 -28.81 20.98 -12.26
N PHE A 397 -29.96 20.88 -12.94
CA PHE A 397 -30.00 20.51 -14.35
C PHE A 397 -29.15 21.45 -15.23
N ASP A 398 -29.19 22.74 -14.95
CA ASP A 398 -28.42 23.76 -15.68
C ASP A 398 -26.92 23.60 -15.50
N GLU A 399 -26.46 23.14 -14.32
CA GLU A 399 -25.05 22.85 -14.07
C GLU A 399 -24.55 21.62 -14.85
N LEU A 400 -25.42 20.62 -15.11
CA LEU A 400 -25.11 19.46 -15.92
C LEU A 400 -24.91 19.81 -17.40
N HIS A 401 -25.44 20.93 -17.85
CA HIS A 401 -25.42 21.42 -19.23
C HIS A 401 -24.59 22.69 -19.38
N ALA A 402 -23.88 23.10 -18.32
CA ALA A 402 -23.04 24.29 -18.34
C ALA A 402 -21.93 24.19 -19.38
N SER A 403 -21.86 25.18 -20.26
CA SER A 403 -20.89 25.23 -21.37
C SER A 403 -19.44 25.53 -20.93
N SER A 404 -19.23 25.89 -19.67
CA SER A 404 -17.89 26.18 -19.14
C SER A 404 -17.19 24.87 -18.76
N PRO A 405 -16.12 24.49 -19.45
CA PRO A 405 -15.37 23.29 -19.08
C PRO A 405 -14.78 23.46 -17.68
N ALA A 406 -15.03 22.48 -16.84
CA ALA A 406 -14.38 22.42 -15.54
C ALA A 406 -12.87 22.25 -15.70
N GLU A 407 -12.08 22.76 -14.75
CA GLU A 407 -10.62 22.57 -14.78
C GLU A 407 -10.24 21.08 -14.85
N SER A 408 -9.35 20.75 -15.79
CA SER A 408 -8.88 19.36 -15.97
C SER A 408 -8.00 18.88 -14.81
N SER A 409 -7.94 17.58 -14.60
CA SER A 409 -7.02 16.98 -13.63
C SER A 409 -5.57 17.40 -13.87
N ALA A 410 -5.16 17.62 -15.12
CA ALA A 410 -3.81 18.07 -15.45
C ALA A 410 -3.53 19.48 -14.91
N ALA A 411 -4.47 20.41 -15.06
CA ALA A 411 -4.35 21.78 -14.55
C ALA A 411 -4.34 21.81 -13.02
N LEU A 412 -5.26 21.09 -12.38
CA LEU A 412 -5.35 20.98 -10.92
C LEU A 412 -4.09 20.31 -10.32
N ARG A 413 -3.55 19.30 -10.98
CA ARG A 413 -2.30 18.64 -10.60
C ARG A 413 -1.13 19.61 -10.57
N GLN A 414 -1.02 20.54 -11.54
CA GLN A 414 0.04 21.55 -11.54
C GLN A 414 -0.05 22.46 -10.31
N GLN A 415 -1.26 22.81 -9.85
CA GLN A 415 -1.45 23.56 -8.61
C GLN A 415 -0.98 22.75 -7.40
N VAL A 416 -1.38 21.48 -7.33
CA VAL A 416 -0.98 20.54 -6.27
C VAL A 416 0.55 20.37 -6.22
N LEU A 417 1.20 20.17 -7.38
CA LEU A 417 2.65 19.99 -7.46
C LEU A 417 3.41 21.24 -6.99
N LYS A 418 2.94 22.44 -7.35
CA LYS A 418 3.54 23.70 -6.87
C LYS A 418 3.45 23.82 -5.35
N ALA A 419 2.28 23.52 -4.76
CA ALA A 419 2.10 23.54 -3.30
C ALA A 419 3.01 22.51 -2.62
N ARG A 420 3.12 21.30 -3.16
CA ARG A 420 4.01 20.24 -2.67
C ARG A 420 5.50 20.61 -2.76
N GLN A 421 5.91 21.32 -3.78
CA GLN A 421 7.28 21.85 -3.87
C GLN A 421 7.59 22.86 -2.75
N ILE A 422 6.63 23.75 -2.44
CA ILE A 422 6.76 24.69 -1.30
C ILE A 422 6.92 23.92 0.00
N GLN A 423 6.08 22.88 0.22
CA GLN A 423 6.13 22.02 1.40
C GLN A 423 7.46 21.27 1.48
N SER A 424 7.90 20.63 0.41
CA SER A 424 9.17 19.89 0.36
C SER A 424 10.37 20.78 0.73
N ARG A 425 10.44 22.01 0.19
CA ARG A 425 11.49 22.96 0.55
C ARG A 425 11.43 23.35 2.04
N ARG A 426 10.22 23.55 2.58
CA ARG A 426 10.00 23.87 3.99
C ARG A 426 10.44 22.75 4.92
N TYR A 427 10.14 21.49 4.55
CA TYR A 427 10.42 20.31 5.38
C TYR A 427 11.83 19.73 5.19
N ALA A 428 12.62 20.27 4.29
CA ALA A 428 14.05 19.99 4.22
C ALA A 428 14.84 20.57 5.42
N ALA A 429 14.23 21.46 6.21
CA ALA A 429 14.84 22.04 7.39
C ALA A 429 14.85 21.04 8.58
N PRO A 430 15.85 21.12 9.51
CA PRO A 430 15.91 20.27 10.69
C PRO A 430 14.64 20.37 11.57
N GLY A 431 14.18 19.23 12.08
CA GLY A 431 12.99 19.09 12.91
C GLY A 431 11.70 18.79 12.12
N PHE A 432 11.84 18.43 10.85
CA PHE A 432 10.74 17.96 9.99
C PHE A 432 11.04 16.58 9.37
N GLU A 433 11.91 15.80 9.99
CA GLU A 433 12.30 14.48 9.50
C GLU A 433 11.05 13.59 9.31
N GLY A 434 10.90 13.01 8.12
CA GLY A 434 9.78 12.14 7.75
C GLY A 434 8.47 12.87 7.38
N VAL A 435 8.39 14.21 7.51
CA VAL A 435 7.22 14.99 7.11
C VAL A 435 7.23 15.21 5.60
N ARG A 436 6.18 14.75 4.91
CA ARG A 436 6.02 14.88 3.45
C ARG A 436 4.94 15.89 3.05
N CYS A 437 4.00 16.18 3.94
CA CYS A 437 2.85 17.05 3.68
C CYS A 437 2.31 17.69 4.97
N ASN A 438 1.47 18.72 4.80
CA ASN A 438 0.96 19.51 5.92
C ASN A 438 0.11 18.69 6.91
N ALA A 439 -0.63 17.68 6.45
CA ALA A 439 -1.44 16.83 7.33
C ALA A 439 -0.61 16.05 8.36
N GLN A 440 0.67 15.77 8.07
CA GLN A 440 1.58 15.01 8.94
C GLN A 440 2.27 15.87 10.01
N LEU A 441 2.06 17.18 10.03
CA LEU A 441 2.67 18.08 11.01
C LEU A 441 2.19 17.77 12.43
N THR A 442 3.14 17.68 13.35
CA THR A 442 2.85 17.61 14.79
C THR A 442 2.39 18.98 15.31
N ALA A 443 1.73 19.02 16.47
CA ALA A 443 1.29 20.27 17.10
C ALA A 443 2.45 21.27 17.33
N GLY A 444 3.64 20.79 17.65
CA GLY A 444 4.84 21.63 17.79
C GLY A 444 5.29 22.24 16.46
N GLN A 445 5.26 21.44 15.38
CA GLN A 445 5.60 21.89 14.03
C GLN A 445 4.57 22.87 13.48
N VAL A 446 3.25 22.64 13.73
CA VAL A 446 2.18 23.58 13.37
C VAL A 446 2.44 24.97 13.95
N ARG A 447 2.71 25.06 15.25
CA ARG A 447 3.04 26.35 15.93
C ARG A 447 4.26 27.05 15.34
N ARG A 448 5.23 26.29 14.85
CA ARG A 448 6.47 26.84 14.27
C ARG A 448 6.25 27.45 12.89
N ILE A 449 5.39 26.86 12.04
CA ILE A 449 5.28 27.24 10.62
C ILE A 449 3.97 27.93 10.24
N CYS A 450 2.88 27.75 11.01
CA CYS A 450 1.60 28.38 10.72
C CYS A 450 1.53 29.78 11.34
N ARG A 451 2.40 30.68 10.89
CA ARG A 451 2.37 32.10 11.29
C ARG A 451 1.21 32.79 10.59
N MET A 452 0.46 33.61 11.33
CA MET A 452 -0.76 34.29 10.87
C MET A 452 -0.58 35.79 10.76
N THR A 453 -1.42 36.44 9.94
CA THR A 453 -1.64 37.88 10.02
C THR A 453 -2.45 38.22 11.29
N PRO A 454 -2.41 39.46 11.82
CA PRO A 454 -3.20 39.86 12.97
C PRO A 454 -4.71 39.63 12.77
N GLY A 455 -5.24 39.88 11.56
CA GLY A 455 -6.63 39.65 11.23
C GLY A 455 -7.02 38.17 11.22
N ALA A 456 -6.16 37.32 10.65
CA ALA A 456 -6.35 35.87 10.68
C ALA A 456 -6.36 35.31 12.10
N GLU A 457 -5.50 35.84 12.99
CA GLU A 457 -5.48 35.44 14.41
C GLU A 457 -6.76 35.84 15.14
N GLN A 458 -7.26 37.07 14.90
CA GLN A 458 -8.53 37.52 15.49
C GLN A 458 -9.71 36.66 15.00
N LEU A 459 -9.77 36.36 13.68
CA LEU A 459 -10.81 35.52 13.09
C LEU A 459 -10.79 34.11 13.70
N LEU A 460 -9.62 33.51 13.82
CA LEU A 460 -9.48 32.17 14.39
C LEU A 460 -9.87 32.13 15.86
N ARG A 461 -9.50 33.15 16.65
CA ARG A 461 -9.88 33.30 18.08
C ARG A 461 -11.41 33.42 18.22
N ALA A 462 -12.03 34.31 17.45
CA ALA A 462 -13.50 34.46 17.48
C ALA A 462 -14.21 33.16 17.11
N SER A 463 -13.72 32.45 16.09
CA SER A 463 -14.28 31.16 15.67
C SER A 463 -14.04 30.06 16.71
N TYR A 464 -12.89 30.07 17.40
CA TYR A 464 -12.57 29.10 18.46
C TYR A 464 -13.59 29.15 19.59
N ASP A 465 -13.90 30.37 20.06
CA ASP A 465 -14.88 30.59 21.13
C ASP A 465 -16.31 30.29 20.66
N ALA A 466 -16.71 30.82 19.50
CA ALA A 466 -18.07 30.64 18.96
C ALA A 466 -18.41 29.18 18.64
N LEU A 467 -17.47 28.44 18.08
CA LEU A 467 -17.65 27.03 17.71
C LEU A 467 -17.24 26.05 18.82
N GLY A 468 -16.70 26.52 19.97
CA GLY A 468 -16.22 25.69 21.08
C GLY A 468 -15.23 24.63 20.58
N LEU A 469 -14.22 25.01 19.79
CA LEU A 469 -13.26 24.12 19.18
C LEU A 469 -12.36 23.45 20.22
N SER A 470 -11.98 22.20 19.99
CA SER A 470 -10.93 21.54 20.76
C SER A 470 -9.53 21.95 20.26
N ALA A 471 -8.49 21.76 21.08
CA ALA A 471 -7.10 22.00 20.68
C ALA A 471 -6.71 21.18 19.44
N ARG A 472 -7.22 19.94 19.31
CA ARG A 472 -7.00 19.11 18.12
C ARG A 472 -7.67 19.69 16.87
N ALA A 473 -8.89 20.22 17.01
CA ALA A 473 -9.60 20.87 15.92
C ALA A 473 -8.87 22.14 15.45
N HIS A 474 -8.36 22.95 16.40
CA HIS A 474 -7.54 24.11 16.12
C HIS A 474 -6.30 23.76 15.27
N ASP A 475 -5.52 22.77 15.69
CA ASP A 475 -4.31 22.38 14.96
C ASP A 475 -4.63 21.85 13.54
N ARG A 476 -5.77 21.18 13.36
CA ARG A 476 -6.23 20.71 12.04
C ARG A 476 -6.63 21.87 11.13
N ILE A 477 -7.38 22.84 11.66
CA ILE A 477 -7.72 24.06 10.90
C ILE A 477 -6.43 24.75 10.43
N LEU A 478 -5.42 24.85 11.26
CA LEU A 478 -4.14 25.46 10.89
C LEU A 478 -3.40 24.65 9.80
N ARG A 479 -3.43 23.32 9.83
CA ARG A 479 -2.84 22.48 8.77
C ARG A 479 -3.56 22.68 7.44
N VAL A 480 -4.88 22.75 7.45
CA VAL A 480 -5.68 23.02 6.24
C VAL A 480 -5.43 24.43 5.75
N ALA A 481 -5.50 25.46 6.62
CA ALA A 481 -5.20 26.84 6.27
C ALA A 481 -3.79 27.01 5.69
N ARG A 482 -2.79 26.27 6.25
CA ARG A 482 -1.44 26.26 5.68
C ARG A 482 -1.43 25.68 4.26
N THR A 483 -2.23 24.66 3.99
CA THR A 483 -2.34 24.08 2.65
C THR A 483 -3.01 25.05 1.67
N VAL A 484 -4.06 25.73 2.10
CA VAL A 484 -4.73 26.78 1.31
C VAL A 484 -3.74 27.92 0.96
N ALA A 485 -2.99 28.37 1.96
CA ALA A 485 -1.97 29.41 1.75
C ALA A 485 -0.81 28.93 0.83
N ASP A 486 -0.41 27.65 0.93
CA ASP A 486 0.60 27.07 0.02
C ASP A 486 0.09 27.01 -1.43
N LEU A 487 -1.18 26.65 -1.65
CA LEU A 487 -1.83 26.69 -2.96
C LEU A 487 -1.89 28.11 -3.54
N ALA A 488 -2.06 29.11 -2.69
CA ALA A 488 -2.04 30.53 -3.06
C ALA A 488 -0.63 31.13 -3.13
N GLY A 489 0.43 30.39 -2.78
CA GLY A 489 1.81 30.87 -2.73
C GLY A 489 2.09 31.88 -1.61
N LYS A 490 1.25 31.94 -0.56
CA LYS A 490 1.37 32.88 0.56
C LYS A 490 2.30 32.33 1.65
N GLN A 491 3.12 33.19 2.22
CA GLN A 491 4.02 32.81 3.34
C GLN A 491 3.31 32.77 4.69
N LEU A 492 2.44 33.74 4.96
CA LEU A 492 1.64 33.84 6.17
C LEU A 492 0.22 33.30 5.87
N LEU A 493 -0.44 32.82 6.92
CA LEU A 493 -1.87 32.56 6.86
C LEU A 493 -2.62 33.88 6.97
N ASP A 494 -3.40 34.20 5.97
CA ASP A 494 -4.29 35.34 5.96
C ASP A 494 -5.73 34.96 6.32
N GLU A 495 -6.61 35.91 6.37
CA GLU A 495 -8.01 35.77 6.72
C GLU A 495 -8.72 34.80 5.78
N ASP A 496 -8.45 34.88 4.46
CA ASP A 496 -9.05 34.02 3.44
C ASP A 496 -8.68 32.56 3.66
N SER A 497 -7.39 32.29 3.94
CA SER A 497 -6.89 30.94 4.18
C SER A 497 -7.50 30.30 5.43
N VAL A 498 -7.71 31.10 6.49
CA VAL A 498 -8.34 30.63 7.73
C VAL A 498 -9.85 30.45 7.52
N LEU A 499 -10.50 31.37 6.83
CA LEU A 499 -11.93 31.29 6.54
C LEU A 499 -12.27 30.07 5.68
N GLU A 500 -11.51 29.81 4.62
CA GLU A 500 -11.68 28.61 3.79
C GLU A 500 -11.50 27.32 4.62
N ALA A 501 -10.49 27.27 5.48
CA ALA A 501 -10.27 26.10 6.35
C ALA A 501 -11.41 25.88 7.36
N LEU A 502 -11.99 26.96 7.88
CA LEU A 502 -13.13 26.90 8.80
C LEU A 502 -14.40 26.39 8.14
N GLN A 503 -14.62 26.69 6.84
CA GLN A 503 -15.80 26.19 6.09
C GLN A 503 -15.90 24.68 6.11
N TYR A 504 -14.77 23.98 5.96
CA TYR A 504 -14.73 22.51 5.97
C TYR A 504 -14.92 21.90 7.37
N ARG A 505 -14.95 22.71 8.42
CA ARG A 505 -15.10 22.26 9.82
C ARG A 505 -16.40 22.68 10.48
N ALA A 506 -16.96 23.82 10.08
CA ALA A 506 -18.22 24.33 10.63
C ALA A 506 -19.39 23.38 10.39
N GLN A 507 -19.39 22.70 9.23
CA GLN A 507 -20.40 21.72 8.86
C GLN A 507 -20.41 20.48 9.79
N GLU A 508 -19.25 20.05 10.31
CA GLU A 508 -19.16 18.92 11.23
C GLU A 508 -19.92 19.12 12.54
N LYS A 509 -19.99 20.35 13.07
CA LYS A 509 -20.66 20.63 14.35
C LYS A 509 -22.14 20.84 14.21
N VAL A 510 -22.58 21.48 13.13
CA VAL A 510 -24.01 21.74 12.92
C VAL A 510 -24.79 20.45 12.70
N ASP A 511 -24.16 19.44 12.05
CA ASP A 511 -24.87 18.24 11.62
C ASP A 511 -24.57 16.96 12.41
N LEU A 512 -23.44 16.88 13.14
CA LEU A 512 -23.05 15.66 13.89
C LEU A 512 -23.33 15.72 15.39
N THR A 513 -23.68 16.89 15.93
CA THR A 513 -23.89 17.13 17.39
C THR A 513 -25.33 17.25 17.83
N PHE A 514 -26.34 17.00 16.99
CA PHE A 514 -27.75 17.01 17.39
C PHE A 514 -28.31 15.65 17.77
#